data_9d96a13660f2b3687884679fd6b1d1e3
#
_entry.id   9d96a13660f2b3687884679fd6b1d1e3
#
_cell.length_a   1.000
_cell.length_b   1.000
_cell.length_c   1.000
_cell.angle_alpha   90.00
_cell.angle_beta   90.00
_cell.angle_gamma   90.00
#
_symmetry.space_group_name_H-M   'P 1'
#
loop_
_entity.id
_entity.type
_entity.pdbx_description
1 polymer ?
#
loop_
_entity_poly.entity_id
_entity_poly.type
_entity_poly.pdbx_seq_one_letter_code
_entity_poly.pdbx_strand_id
1 'polypeptide(L)'
;MAMAIPAMADRVLNADVVVVGAGAGGTVAAASAQEAGLKTVLLEKNAFAGGAGNFMEGSFAVESFMQKKAGVKLTKLEEFNRMGEYHHWRINAPLVKRFIEESPKTIQWVWDHGVHWKEVKSVWAGNKNLTWHIYPHAGSLPAAMVNTFQKKGGTLLLQTPGETLIMKDGRAAGVVAKDLKTGEKVTVNAKYVVLATGGYNFNKDMVVKYTGQDLVPSGAPGRTGDGIRMAMSAGAVGDNMGPMMINGAFNPLPGEAICNGPNKELRVIFRQSQLYVDGAGNRYFNEQLTLDWPVASNAILRSGEWTYLFFDDAFVKELGTKGKGYLNPAQLHPARPGGEGTAEAAAGWREARRCL
;
A
#
# COMPACT_ATOMS: atom_id res chain seq x y z
N MET A 1 36.89 -3.02 -35.09
CA MET A 1 36.67 -4.38 -34.55
C MET A 1 35.63 -4.28 -33.45
N ALA A 2 34.37 -4.65 -33.69
CA ALA A 2 33.37 -4.75 -32.66
C ALA A 2 33.64 -6.02 -31.86
N MET A 3 34.00 -5.89 -30.59
CA MET A 3 34.09 -7.04 -29.70
C MET A 3 32.67 -7.59 -29.52
N ALA A 4 32.45 -8.82 -29.97
CA ALA A 4 31.25 -9.56 -29.66
C ALA A 4 31.23 -9.81 -28.15
N ILE A 5 30.29 -9.20 -27.45
CA ILE A 5 30.00 -9.53 -26.05
C ILE A 5 29.53 -11.01 -26.07
N PRO A 6 30.18 -11.92 -25.35
CA PRO A 6 29.73 -13.31 -25.31
C PRO A 6 28.30 -13.34 -24.77
N ALA A 7 27.43 -14.08 -25.46
CA ALA A 7 26.08 -14.34 -24.95
C ALA A 7 26.21 -15.02 -23.59
N MET A 8 25.72 -14.34 -22.55
CA MET A 8 25.74 -14.89 -21.20
C MET A 8 24.80 -16.10 -21.13
N ALA A 9 25.27 -17.16 -20.47
CA ALA A 9 24.52 -18.41 -20.36
C ALA A 9 23.23 -18.15 -19.51
N ASP A 10 22.10 -18.68 -20.00
CA ASP A 10 20.82 -18.63 -19.27
C ASP A 10 20.94 -19.32 -17.90
N ARG A 11 20.59 -18.67 -16.85
CA ARG A 11 20.56 -19.24 -15.50
C ARG A 11 19.25 -19.99 -15.27
N VAL A 12 19.32 -21.28 -14.98
CA VAL A 12 18.14 -22.11 -14.69
C VAL A 12 18.14 -22.53 -13.22
N LEU A 13 17.02 -22.28 -12.55
CA LEU A 13 16.76 -22.69 -11.17
C LEU A 13 15.55 -23.60 -11.12
N ASN A 14 15.59 -24.58 -10.21
CA ASN A 14 14.46 -25.47 -9.92
C ASN A 14 14.05 -25.30 -8.46
N ALA A 15 12.76 -25.09 -8.24
CA ALA A 15 12.16 -24.85 -6.93
C ALA A 15 10.82 -25.58 -6.79
N ASP A 16 10.28 -25.67 -5.58
CA ASP A 16 8.89 -26.04 -5.36
C ASP A 16 7.99 -24.84 -5.54
N VAL A 17 8.43 -23.68 -5.03
CA VAL A 17 7.68 -22.42 -5.10
C VAL A 17 8.56 -21.30 -5.65
N VAL A 18 8.03 -20.53 -6.60
CA VAL A 18 8.60 -19.24 -6.97
C VAL A 18 7.62 -18.13 -6.56
N VAL A 19 8.14 -17.12 -5.83
CA VAL A 19 7.38 -15.93 -5.41
C VAL A 19 7.91 -14.75 -6.20
N VAL A 20 7.03 -14.00 -6.86
CA VAL A 20 7.37 -12.83 -7.65
C VAL A 20 6.94 -11.57 -6.91
N GLY A 21 7.90 -10.77 -6.48
CA GLY A 21 7.75 -9.57 -5.67
C GLY A 21 8.03 -9.81 -4.19
N ALA A 22 9.05 -9.14 -3.65
CA ALA A 22 9.43 -9.21 -2.23
C ALA A 22 8.84 -8.08 -1.40
N GLY A 23 7.58 -7.69 -1.67
CA GLY A 23 6.78 -6.82 -0.80
C GLY A 23 6.28 -7.55 0.44
N ALA A 24 5.38 -6.92 1.22
CA ALA A 24 4.84 -7.52 2.45
C ALA A 24 4.24 -8.92 2.20
N GLY A 25 3.37 -9.07 1.20
CA GLY A 25 2.75 -10.35 0.89
C GLY A 25 3.74 -11.40 0.38
N GLY A 26 4.69 -11.01 -0.47
CA GLY A 26 5.65 -11.94 -1.04
C GLY A 26 6.69 -12.43 -0.04
N THR A 27 7.16 -11.57 0.85
CA THR A 27 8.11 -11.96 1.91
C THR A 27 7.47 -12.92 2.92
N VAL A 28 6.21 -12.69 3.28
CA VAL A 28 5.43 -13.61 4.14
C VAL A 28 5.20 -14.95 3.44
N ALA A 29 4.78 -14.93 2.18
CA ALA A 29 4.54 -16.16 1.40
C ALA A 29 5.82 -16.99 1.25
N ALA A 30 6.95 -16.33 0.93
CA ALA A 30 8.24 -17.00 0.79
C ALA A 30 8.74 -17.60 2.11
N ALA A 31 8.64 -16.85 3.22
CA ALA A 31 9.02 -17.33 4.55
C ALA A 31 8.18 -18.54 4.97
N SER A 32 6.86 -18.46 4.79
CA SER A 32 5.93 -19.54 5.12
C SER A 32 6.17 -20.79 4.27
N ALA A 33 6.37 -20.65 2.96
CA ALA A 33 6.65 -21.78 2.08
C ALA A 33 7.99 -22.45 2.44
N GLN A 34 9.02 -21.67 2.68
CA GLN A 34 10.34 -22.19 3.06
C GLN A 34 10.30 -22.87 4.44
N GLU A 35 9.50 -22.35 5.38
CA GLU A 35 9.31 -22.95 6.70
C GLU A 35 8.57 -24.29 6.62
N ALA A 36 7.65 -24.43 5.66
CA ALA A 36 6.98 -25.69 5.36
C ALA A 36 7.89 -26.72 4.66
N GLY A 37 9.18 -26.46 4.50
CA GLY A 37 10.15 -27.34 3.85
C GLY A 37 10.15 -27.29 2.33
N LEU A 38 9.46 -26.32 1.71
CA LEU A 38 9.43 -26.17 0.27
C LEU A 38 10.62 -25.33 -0.20
N LYS A 39 11.38 -25.85 -1.16
CA LYS A 39 12.47 -25.10 -1.80
C LYS A 39 11.89 -23.89 -2.52
N THR A 40 12.19 -22.68 -2.02
CA THR A 40 11.55 -21.45 -2.48
C THR A 40 12.54 -20.45 -3.07
N VAL A 41 12.18 -19.86 -4.19
CA VAL A 41 12.89 -18.73 -4.84
C VAL A 41 11.99 -17.49 -4.73
N LEU A 42 12.53 -16.38 -4.22
CA LEU A 42 11.88 -15.10 -4.14
C LEU A 42 12.55 -14.11 -5.09
N LEU A 43 11.80 -13.56 -6.04
CA LEU A 43 12.25 -12.59 -7.02
C LEU A 43 11.80 -11.18 -6.63
N GLU A 44 12.71 -10.20 -6.72
CA GLU A 44 12.41 -8.78 -6.50
C GLU A 44 13.07 -7.92 -7.59
N LYS A 45 12.30 -7.02 -8.18
CA LYS A 45 12.80 -6.14 -9.24
C LYS A 45 13.69 -5.00 -8.76
N ASN A 46 13.51 -4.56 -7.51
CA ASN A 46 14.31 -3.50 -6.92
C ASN A 46 15.60 -4.06 -6.30
N ALA A 47 16.52 -3.14 -5.96
CA ALA A 47 17.77 -3.48 -5.28
C ALA A 47 17.59 -3.88 -3.81
N PHE A 48 16.38 -3.77 -3.27
CA PHE A 48 16.04 -4.11 -1.88
C PHE A 48 14.61 -4.66 -1.79
N ALA A 49 14.38 -5.52 -0.82
CA ALA A 49 13.08 -6.08 -0.52
C ALA A 49 12.22 -5.13 0.33
N GLY A 50 10.92 -5.42 0.37
CA GLY A 50 9.94 -4.75 1.21
C GLY A 50 8.83 -4.02 0.43
N GLY A 51 9.15 -3.45 -0.73
CA GLY A 51 8.18 -2.72 -1.54
C GLY A 51 7.35 -1.73 -0.72
N ALA A 52 6.03 -1.71 -0.91
CA ALA A 52 5.12 -0.88 -0.10
C ALA A 52 5.09 -1.29 1.39
N GLY A 53 5.49 -2.50 1.73
CA GLY A 53 5.62 -2.97 3.11
C GLY A 53 6.62 -2.17 3.95
N ASN A 54 7.58 -1.49 3.31
CA ASN A 54 8.53 -0.61 4.00
C ASN A 54 7.90 0.69 4.53
N PHE A 55 6.66 0.97 4.16
CA PHE A 55 5.91 2.16 4.59
C PHE A 55 4.67 1.81 5.44
N MET A 56 4.48 0.54 5.78
CA MET A 56 3.33 0.09 6.55
C MET A 56 3.45 0.55 8.00
N GLU A 57 2.36 1.12 8.52
CA GLU A 57 2.24 1.56 9.92
C GLU A 57 1.78 0.42 10.85
N GLY A 58 1.00 -0.50 10.34
CA GLY A 58 0.43 -1.60 11.12
C GLY A 58 -0.25 -2.66 10.27
N SER A 59 -0.74 -3.70 10.94
CA SER A 59 -1.54 -4.76 10.35
C SER A 59 -2.91 -4.87 10.97
N PHE A 60 -3.87 -5.28 10.16
CA PHE A 60 -5.23 -5.56 10.60
C PHE A 60 -5.33 -6.95 11.25
N ALA A 61 -6.07 -7.06 12.35
CA ALA A 61 -6.60 -8.33 12.83
C ALA A 61 -7.82 -8.15 13.74
N VAL A 62 -8.59 -9.24 13.89
CA VAL A 62 -9.74 -9.32 14.80
C VAL A 62 -9.57 -10.53 15.71
N GLU A 63 -9.96 -10.38 16.99
CA GLU A 63 -9.83 -11.41 18.02
C GLU A 63 -8.37 -11.89 18.24
N SER A 64 -7.39 -11.03 17.99
CA SER A 64 -5.99 -11.32 18.25
C SER A 64 -5.70 -11.43 19.74
N PHE A 65 -4.56 -12.05 20.07
CA PHE A 65 -4.10 -12.11 21.46
C PHE A 65 -3.87 -10.71 22.06
N MET A 66 -3.44 -9.75 21.27
CA MET A 66 -3.24 -8.37 21.72
C MET A 66 -4.55 -7.66 21.99
N GLN A 67 -5.57 -7.86 21.15
CA GLN A 67 -6.91 -7.32 21.39
C GLN A 67 -7.52 -7.90 22.65
N LYS A 68 -7.40 -9.21 22.86
CA LYS A 68 -7.85 -9.87 24.10
C LYS A 68 -7.17 -9.28 25.33
N LYS A 69 -5.85 -9.07 25.27
CA LYS A 69 -5.09 -8.41 26.34
C LYS A 69 -5.54 -6.97 26.59
N ALA A 70 -5.93 -6.24 25.53
CA ALA A 70 -6.44 -4.88 25.60
C ALA A 70 -7.94 -4.78 25.96
N GLY A 71 -8.62 -5.90 26.24
CA GLY A 71 -10.04 -5.95 26.59
C GLY A 71 -10.99 -5.62 25.43
N VAL A 72 -10.52 -5.73 24.20
CA VAL A 72 -11.33 -5.49 22.99
C VAL A 72 -12.29 -6.66 22.78
N LYS A 73 -13.58 -6.35 22.70
CA LYS A 73 -14.66 -7.35 22.56
C LYS A 73 -15.20 -7.48 21.13
N LEU A 74 -14.58 -6.82 20.16
CA LEU A 74 -14.99 -6.87 18.76
C LEU A 74 -14.89 -8.31 18.21
N THR A 75 -15.99 -8.80 17.68
CA THR A 75 -16.06 -10.14 17.07
C THR A 75 -15.75 -10.10 15.56
N LYS A 76 -15.39 -11.24 15.01
CA LYS A 76 -15.17 -11.39 13.56
C LYS A 76 -16.43 -11.08 12.74
N LEU A 77 -17.61 -11.45 13.25
CA LEU A 77 -18.87 -11.16 12.56
C LEU A 77 -19.19 -9.66 12.55
N GLU A 78 -19.02 -8.98 13.68
CA GLU A 78 -19.20 -7.53 13.75
C GLU A 78 -18.25 -6.81 12.80
N GLU A 79 -16.99 -7.23 12.74
CA GLU A 79 -16.03 -6.61 11.83
C GLU A 79 -16.33 -6.91 10.35
N PHE A 80 -16.79 -8.13 10.04
CA PHE A 80 -17.23 -8.47 8.69
C PHE A 80 -18.38 -7.58 8.21
N ASN A 81 -19.39 -7.41 9.06
CA ASN A 81 -20.51 -6.53 8.76
C ASN A 81 -20.06 -5.07 8.60
N ARG A 82 -19.19 -4.59 9.50
CA ARG A 82 -18.63 -3.24 9.43
C ARG A 82 -17.83 -3.00 8.15
N MET A 83 -17.02 -3.96 7.73
CA MET A 83 -16.29 -3.88 6.46
C MET A 83 -17.26 -3.88 5.27
N GLY A 84 -18.30 -4.69 5.31
CA GLY A 84 -19.34 -4.71 4.29
C GLY A 84 -20.05 -3.36 4.19
N GLU A 85 -20.50 -2.80 5.30
CA GLU A 85 -21.14 -1.48 5.37
C GLU A 85 -20.23 -0.36 4.88
N TYR A 86 -18.99 -0.33 5.34
CA TYR A 86 -18.01 0.70 4.94
C TYR A 86 -17.74 0.69 3.44
N HIS A 87 -17.72 -0.48 2.81
CA HIS A 87 -17.55 -0.62 1.36
C HIS A 87 -18.88 -0.71 0.59
N HIS A 88 -20.01 -0.36 1.23
CA HIS A 88 -21.36 -0.45 0.65
C HIS A 88 -21.67 -1.82 0.04
N TRP A 89 -21.18 -2.88 0.68
CA TRP A 89 -21.28 -4.29 0.27
C TRP A 89 -20.69 -4.61 -1.12
N ARG A 90 -19.87 -3.72 -1.66
CA ARG A 90 -19.11 -3.96 -2.90
C ARG A 90 -17.77 -4.64 -2.60
N ILE A 91 -17.84 -5.78 -1.98
CA ILE A 91 -16.70 -6.59 -1.55
C ILE A 91 -16.80 -8.01 -2.11
N ASN A 92 -15.63 -8.66 -2.25
CA ASN A 92 -15.60 -10.11 -2.39
C ASN A 92 -15.79 -10.73 -0.98
N ALA A 93 -17.07 -10.98 -0.61
CA ALA A 93 -17.41 -11.40 0.75
C ALA A 93 -16.70 -12.69 1.23
N PRO A 94 -16.56 -13.75 0.40
CA PRO A 94 -15.77 -14.93 0.78
C PRO A 94 -14.30 -14.60 1.10
N LEU A 95 -13.68 -13.74 0.31
CA LEU A 95 -12.29 -13.32 0.52
C LEU A 95 -12.15 -12.49 1.80
N VAL A 96 -13.02 -11.52 2.03
CA VAL A 96 -13.03 -10.71 3.25
C VAL A 96 -13.26 -11.56 4.48
N LYS A 97 -14.21 -12.50 4.43
CA LYS A 97 -14.47 -13.46 5.50
C LYS A 97 -13.21 -14.25 5.84
N ARG A 98 -12.55 -14.84 4.84
CA ARG A 98 -11.32 -15.62 5.04
C ARG A 98 -10.20 -14.77 5.63
N PHE A 99 -10.03 -13.54 5.13
CA PHE A 99 -9.05 -12.59 5.65
C PHE A 99 -9.27 -12.31 7.16
N ILE A 100 -10.51 -12.05 7.57
CA ILE A 100 -10.85 -11.81 8.97
C ILE A 100 -10.64 -13.07 9.82
N GLU A 101 -11.07 -14.23 9.34
CA GLU A 101 -10.96 -15.50 10.08
C GLU A 101 -9.52 -15.91 10.38
N GLU A 102 -8.61 -15.71 9.40
CA GLU A 102 -7.20 -16.07 9.54
C GLU A 102 -6.34 -15.00 10.23
N SER A 103 -6.85 -13.75 10.33
CA SER A 103 -6.07 -12.63 10.83
C SER A 103 -5.46 -12.84 12.22
N PRO A 104 -6.14 -13.43 13.25
CA PRO A 104 -5.53 -13.62 14.56
C PRO A 104 -4.39 -14.64 14.54
N LYS A 105 -4.49 -15.69 13.74
CA LYS A 105 -3.41 -16.67 13.57
C LYS A 105 -2.21 -16.07 12.86
N THR A 106 -2.46 -15.25 11.84
CA THR A 106 -1.43 -14.55 11.09
C THR A 106 -0.66 -13.58 11.98
N ILE A 107 -1.35 -12.81 12.82
CA ILE A 107 -0.71 -11.91 13.79
C ILE A 107 0.15 -12.70 14.78
N GLN A 108 -0.32 -13.85 15.28
CA GLN A 108 0.46 -14.70 16.18
C GLN A 108 1.70 -15.23 15.47
N TRP A 109 1.54 -15.79 14.27
CA TRP A 109 2.67 -16.32 13.49
C TRP A 109 3.73 -15.23 13.21
N VAL A 110 3.31 -14.03 12.83
CA VAL A 110 4.22 -12.89 12.59
C VAL A 110 4.94 -12.47 13.88
N TRP A 111 4.24 -12.50 15.03
CA TRP A 111 4.84 -12.23 16.34
C TRP A 111 5.93 -13.26 16.67
N ASP A 112 5.65 -14.53 16.47
CA ASP A 112 6.58 -15.62 16.72
C ASP A 112 7.82 -15.56 15.80
N HIS A 113 7.73 -14.83 14.69
CA HIS A 113 8.81 -14.55 13.75
C HIS A 113 9.51 -13.19 13.99
N GLY A 114 9.37 -12.64 15.19
CA GLY A 114 10.16 -11.48 15.66
C GLY A 114 9.58 -10.11 15.34
N VAL A 115 8.34 -10.01 14.85
CA VAL A 115 7.67 -8.73 14.70
C VAL A 115 6.78 -8.46 15.91
N HIS A 116 7.27 -7.69 16.87
CA HIS A 116 6.55 -7.38 18.09
C HIS A 116 5.82 -6.04 17.95
N TRP A 117 4.50 -6.10 17.85
CA TRP A 117 3.63 -4.92 17.73
C TRP A 117 3.70 -4.08 19.01
N LYS A 118 3.62 -2.75 18.86
CA LYS A 118 3.61 -1.83 20.00
C LYS A 118 2.30 -1.85 20.75
N GLU A 119 1.21 -1.76 20.02
CA GLU A 119 -0.13 -1.58 20.57
C GLU A 119 -1.22 -1.89 19.52
N VAL A 120 -2.45 -1.97 19.98
CA VAL A 120 -3.64 -2.03 19.12
C VAL A 120 -4.35 -0.70 19.16
N LYS A 121 -4.63 -0.13 17.99
CA LYS A 121 -5.29 1.17 17.84
C LYS A 121 -6.48 1.10 16.89
N SER A 122 -7.30 2.14 16.92
CA SER A 122 -8.17 2.50 15.82
C SER A 122 -7.41 3.36 14.80
N VAL A 123 -7.68 3.17 13.52
CA VAL A 123 -7.17 4.05 12.46
C VAL A 123 -7.83 5.44 12.54
N TRP A 124 -9.02 5.52 13.14
CA TRP A 124 -9.82 6.74 13.20
C TRP A 124 -10.03 7.19 14.63
N ALA A 125 -9.85 8.49 14.88
CA ALA A 125 -10.21 9.09 16.15
C ALA A 125 -11.72 8.88 16.44
N GLY A 126 -12.03 8.45 17.66
CA GLY A 126 -13.42 8.19 18.07
C GLY A 126 -13.97 6.82 17.65
N ASN A 127 -13.31 6.07 16.81
CA ASN A 127 -13.69 4.69 16.48
C ASN A 127 -13.21 3.74 17.58
N LYS A 128 -14.13 2.95 18.13
CA LYS A 128 -13.82 1.93 19.16
C LYS A 128 -13.29 0.61 18.59
N ASN A 129 -13.26 0.47 17.28
CA ASN A 129 -12.79 -0.76 16.62
C ASN A 129 -11.27 -0.77 16.55
N LEU A 130 -10.65 -1.34 17.56
CA LEU A 130 -9.20 -1.43 17.72
C LEU A 130 -8.67 -2.62 16.91
N THR A 131 -8.63 -2.50 15.58
CA THR A 131 -8.19 -3.56 14.66
C THR A 131 -6.78 -3.38 14.11
N TRP A 132 -6.15 -2.23 14.40
CA TRP A 132 -4.85 -1.85 13.85
C TRP A 132 -3.72 -2.17 14.82
N HIS A 133 -2.89 -3.13 14.47
CA HIS A 133 -1.71 -3.55 15.24
C HIS A 133 -0.50 -2.77 14.75
N ILE A 134 -0.01 -1.84 15.56
CA ILE A 134 1.03 -0.89 15.16
C ILE A 134 2.41 -1.53 15.18
N TYR A 135 3.14 -1.43 14.08
CA TYR A 135 4.52 -1.91 13.99
C TYR A 135 5.48 -1.12 14.89
N PRO A 136 6.58 -1.73 15.37
CA PRO A 136 7.62 -1.02 16.10
C PRO A 136 8.24 0.09 15.25
N HIS A 137 8.42 -0.14 13.96
CA HIS A 137 8.84 0.84 12.96
C HIS A 137 8.42 0.36 11.56
N ALA A 138 8.40 1.28 10.60
CA ALA A 138 8.13 0.95 9.20
C ALA A 138 9.16 -0.07 8.68
N GLY A 139 8.71 -0.99 7.83
CA GLY A 139 9.58 -2.04 7.29
C GLY A 139 9.83 -3.24 8.20
N SER A 140 9.34 -3.24 9.46
CA SER A 140 9.57 -4.35 10.41
C SER A 140 9.14 -5.70 9.87
N LEU A 141 7.97 -5.78 9.22
CA LEU A 141 7.45 -7.03 8.68
C LEU A 141 8.33 -7.59 7.56
N PRO A 142 8.55 -6.89 6.43
CA PRO A 142 9.34 -7.46 5.35
C PRO A 142 10.77 -7.77 5.78
N ALA A 143 11.40 -6.97 6.64
CA ALA A 143 12.75 -7.24 7.15
C ALA A 143 12.81 -8.55 7.96
N ALA A 144 11.87 -8.79 8.87
CA ALA A 144 11.80 -10.02 9.65
C ALA A 144 11.55 -11.24 8.77
N MET A 145 10.63 -11.12 7.79
CA MET A 145 10.28 -12.20 6.89
C MET A 145 11.42 -12.56 5.94
N VAL A 146 12.13 -11.59 5.39
CA VAL A 146 13.34 -11.84 4.57
C VAL A 146 14.41 -12.55 5.39
N ASN A 147 14.66 -12.09 6.62
CA ASN A 147 15.63 -12.73 7.50
C ASN A 147 15.23 -14.19 7.82
N THR A 148 13.98 -14.45 8.13
CA THR A 148 13.44 -15.82 8.37
C THR A 148 13.62 -16.68 7.12
N PHE A 149 13.23 -16.17 5.96
CA PHE A 149 13.35 -16.84 4.67
C PHE A 149 14.79 -17.27 4.36
N GLN A 150 15.72 -16.32 4.46
CA GLN A 150 17.14 -16.57 4.16
C GLN A 150 17.80 -17.49 5.18
N LYS A 151 17.52 -17.34 6.48
CA LYS A 151 18.04 -18.24 7.52
C LYS A 151 17.60 -19.69 7.32
N LYS A 152 16.45 -19.91 6.72
CA LYS A 152 15.95 -21.26 6.38
C LYS A 152 16.42 -21.75 5.00
N GLY A 153 17.39 -21.06 4.37
CA GLY A 153 17.99 -21.49 3.09
C GLY A 153 17.22 -21.06 1.84
N GLY A 154 16.26 -20.13 1.96
CA GLY A 154 15.54 -19.58 0.82
C GLY A 154 16.44 -18.74 -0.10
N THR A 155 16.18 -18.76 -1.39
CA THR A 155 16.95 -18.02 -2.40
C THR A 155 16.25 -16.71 -2.74
N LEU A 156 16.86 -15.57 -2.39
CA LEU A 156 16.39 -14.24 -2.77
C LEU A 156 17.22 -13.69 -3.92
N LEU A 157 16.57 -13.30 -5.01
CA LEU A 157 17.17 -12.62 -6.15
C LEU A 157 16.61 -11.19 -6.23
N LEU A 158 17.47 -10.22 -5.92
CA LEU A 158 17.21 -8.79 -6.07
C LEU A 158 17.57 -8.32 -7.47
N GLN A 159 17.01 -7.21 -7.91
CA GLN A 159 17.17 -6.67 -9.27
C GLN A 159 16.85 -7.72 -10.36
N THR A 160 15.86 -8.59 -10.04
CA THR A 160 15.48 -9.71 -10.90
C THR A 160 13.95 -9.70 -11.08
N PRO A 161 13.39 -8.77 -11.91
CA PRO A 161 11.97 -8.76 -12.21
C PRO A 161 11.53 -10.05 -12.88
N GLY A 162 10.42 -10.64 -12.41
CA GLY A 162 9.70 -11.66 -13.16
C GLY A 162 8.99 -11.00 -14.34
N GLU A 163 9.17 -11.56 -15.53
CA GLU A 163 8.66 -10.98 -16.78
C GLU A 163 7.46 -11.76 -17.33
N THR A 164 7.55 -13.09 -17.36
CA THR A 164 6.49 -13.95 -17.91
C THR A 164 6.33 -15.24 -17.12
N LEU A 165 5.10 -15.78 -17.14
CA LEU A 165 4.82 -17.12 -16.61
C LEU A 165 5.24 -18.19 -17.61
N ILE A 166 5.84 -19.27 -17.11
CA ILE A 166 6.01 -20.50 -17.86
C ILE A 166 4.73 -21.31 -17.71
N MET A 167 4.04 -21.55 -18.80
CA MET A 167 2.81 -22.34 -18.82
C MET A 167 3.08 -23.75 -19.34
N LYS A 168 2.58 -24.77 -18.64
CA LYS A 168 2.63 -26.17 -19.05
C LYS A 168 1.27 -26.81 -18.75
N ASP A 169 0.66 -27.41 -19.74
CA ASP A 169 -0.63 -28.11 -19.62
C ASP A 169 -1.72 -27.24 -18.94
N GLY A 170 -1.80 -25.96 -19.33
CA GLY A 170 -2.75 -25.00 -18.79
C GLY A 170 -2.45 -24.50 -17.34
N ARG A 171 -1.30 -24.86 -16.78
CA ARG A 171 -0.90 -24.46 -15.42
C ARG A 171 0.41 -23.66 -15.43
N ALA A 172 0.54 -22.74 -14.48
CA ALA A 172 1.82 -22.09 -14.26
C ALA A 172 2.84 -23.08 -13.70
N ALA A 173 3.98 -23.19 -14.39
CA ALA A 173 5.07 -24.13 -14.11
C ALA A 173 6.39 -23.41 -13.82
N GLY A 174 6.37 -22.09 -13.65
CA GLY A 174 7.55 -21.30 -13.36
C GLY A 174 7.45 -19.88 -13.86
N VAL A 175 8.57 -19.18 -13.83
CA VAL A 175 8.71 -17.77 -14.21
C VAL A 175 10.00 -17.58 -15.00
N VAL A 176 9.94 -16.80 -16.07
CA VAL A 176 11.09 -16.20 -16.72
C VAL A 176 11.30 -14.82 -16.13
N ALA A 177 12.52 -14.55 -15.73
CA ALA A 177 12.96 -13.29 -15.15
C ALA A 177 14.25 -12.82 -15.83
N LYS A 178 14.68 -11.60 -15.54
CA LYS A 178 15.94 -11.04 -16.04
C LYS A 178 16.75 -10.47 -14.88
N ASP A 179 18.00 -10.87 -14.75
CA ASP A 179 18.93 -10.21 -13.84
C ASP A 179 19.34 -8.85 -14.43
N LEU A 180 18.94 -7.75 -13.76
CA LEU A 180 19.20 -6.39 -14.26
C LEU A 180 20.67 -5.97 -14.11
N LYS A 181 21.47 -6.68 -13.29
CA LYS A 181 22.90 -6.39 -13.12
C LYS A 181 23.72 -6.96 -14.26
N THR A 182 23.40 -8.18 -14.65
CA THR A 182 24.16 -8.93 -15.65
C THR A 182 23.51 -8.92 -17.02
N GLY A 183 22.20 -8.68 -17.10
CA GLY A 183 21.39 -8.83 -18.30
C GLY A 183 21.01 -10.29 -18.58
N GLU A 184 21.42 -11.23 -17.74
CA GLU A 184 21.19 -12.66 -17.86
C GLU A 184 19.69 -12.99 -17.75
N LYS A 185 19.24 -13.90 -18.59
CA LYS A 185 17.90 -14.49 -18.45
C LYS A 185 17.91 -15.52 -17.32
N VAL A 186 16.96 -15.38 -16.40
CA VAL A 186 16.79 -16.29 -15.27
C VAL A 186 15.49 -17.06 -15.44
N THR A 187 15.58 -18.38 -15.61
CA THR A 187 14.43 -19.27 -15.69
C THR A 187 14.25 -20.00 -14.36
N VAL A 188 13.12 -19.80 -13.70
CA VAL A 188 12.79 -20.52 -12.46
C VAL A 188 11.66 -21.50 -12.75
N ASN A 189 11.98 -22.80 -12.86
CA ASN A 189 10.98 -23.84 -12.92
C ASN A 189 10.43 -24.08 -11.51
N ALA A 190 9.12 -24.13 -11.35
CA ALA A 190 8.49 -24.33 -10.05
C ALA A 190 7.14 -25.03 -10.15
N LYS A 191 6.77 -25.81 -9.13
CA LYS A 191 5.45 -26.45 -9.04
C LYS A 191 4.34 -25.45 -8.78
N TYR A 192 4.66 -24.36 -8.04
CA TYR A 192 3.73 -23.30 -7.65
C TYR A 192 4.35 -21.93 -7.91
N VAL A 193 3.53 -21.00 -8.38
CA VAL A 193 3.90 -19.61 -8.61
C VAL A 193 3.00 -18.72 -7.76
N VAL A 194 3.62 -17.86 -6.97
CA VAL A 194 2.92 -16.82 -6.18
C VAL A 194 3.23 -15.46 -6.79
N LEU A 195 2.22 -14.75 -7.25
CA LEU A 195 2.34 -13.38 -7.74
C LEU A 195 2.03 -12.40 -6.60
N ALA A 196 3.04 -11.67 -6.14
CA ALA A 196 2.96 -10.72 -5.03
C ALA A 196 3.54 -9.34 -5.42
N THR A 197 3.39 -8.95 -6.67
CA THR A 197 4.01 -7.76 -7.28
C THR A 197 3.33 -6.45 -6.93
N GLY A 198 2.23 -6.48 -6.17
CA GLY A 198 1.44 -5.30 -5.82
C GLY A 198 0.52 -4.83 -6.94
N GLY A 199 0.08 -3.58 -6.85
CA GLY A 199 -0.87 -2.96 -7.77
C GLY A 199 -0.23 -2.34 -9.01
N TYR A 200 -0.98 -1.41 -9.64
CA TYR A 200 -0.60 -0.80 -10.92
C TYR A 200 -0.66 0.74 -10.95
N ASN A 201 -0.76 1.39 -9.81
CA ASN A 201 -0.95 2.84 -9.76
C ASN A 201 0.23 3.69 -10.28
N PHE A 202 1.40 3.08 -10.52
CA PHE A 202 2.52 3.69 -11.24
C PHE A 202 2.59 3.30 -12.72
N ASN A 203 1.55 2.66 -13.26
CA ASN A 203 1.40 2.39 -14.68
C ASN A 203 0.26 3.26 -15.23
N LYS A 204 0.60 4.39 -15.85
CA LYS A 204 -0.35 5.36 -16.37
C LYS A 204 -1.39 4.73 -17.30
N ASP A 205 -0.96 3.88 -18.23
CA ASP A 205 -1.85 3.26 -19.20
C ASP A 205 -2.89 2.36 -18.52
N MET A 206 -2.47 1.59 -17.50
CA MET A 206 -3.40 0.77 -16.71
C MET A 206 -4.34 1.63 -15.87
N VAL A 207 -3.83 2.73 -15.27
CA VAL A 207 -4.67 3.66 -14.50
C VAL A 207 -5.74 4.24 -15.40
N VAL A 208 -5.37 4.84 -16.53
CA VAL A 208 -6.33 5.42 -17.49
C VAL A 208 -7.31 4.36 -18.00
N LYS A 209 -6.80 3.18 -18.37
CA LYS A 209 -7.64 2.07 -18.86
C LYS A 209 -8.74 1.65 -17.89
N TYR A 210 -8.43 1.55 -16.60
CA TYR A 210 -9.35 0.99 -15.62
C TYR A 210 -10.15 2.03 -14.84
N THR A 211 -9.65 3.27 -14.73
CA THR A 211 -10.35 4.35 -14.02
C THR A 211 -11.01 5.37 -14.95
N GLY A 212 -10.58 5.41 -16.20
CA GLY A 212 -11.00 6.44 -17.16
C GLY A 212 -10.33 7.80 -16.96
N GLN A 213 -9.35 7.90 -16.03
CA GLN A 213 -8.72 9.19 -15.67
C GLN A 213 -7.20 9.06 -15.52
N ASP A 214 -6.50 10.16 -15.81
CA ASP A 214 -5.06 10.28 -15.61
C ASP A 214 -4.76 10.73 -14.17
N LEU A 215 -4.67 9.76 -13.27
CA LEU A 215 -4.43 10.00 -11.86
C LEU A 215 -2.94 10.05 -11.55
N VAL A 216 -2.53 11.01 -10.73
CA VAL A 216 -1.14 11.12 -10.27
C VAL A 216 -0.83 9.99 -9.27
N PRO A 217 0.20 9.17 -9.52
CA PRO A 217 0.54 8.06 -8.64
C PRO A 217 1.07 8.55 -7.30
N SER A 218 0.67 7.88 -6.22
CA SER A 218 1.11 8.17 -4.85
C SER A 218 1.54 6.90 -4.12
N GLY A 219 2.43 7.03 -3.14
CA GLY A 219 2.93 5.95 -2.29
C GLY A 219 4.21 5.29 -2.82
N ALA A 220 4.43 4.01 -2.50
CA ALA A 220 5.65 3.29 -2.89
C ALA A 220 5.79 3.16 -4.41
N PRO A 221 6.90 3.61 -5.00
CA PRO A 221 7.14 3.46 -6.44
C PRO A 221 7.29 1.98 -6.83
N GLY A 222 7.20 1.71 -8.14
CA GLY A 222 7.42 0.37 -8.69
C GLY A 222 6.17 -0.51 -8.76
N ARG A 223 4.99 -0.05 -8.37
CA ARG A 223 3.72 -0.76 -8.56
C ARG A 223 3.21 -0.54 -9.98
N THR A 224 3.75 -1.30 -10.93
CA THR A 224 3.54 -1.12 -12.38
C THR A 224 2.64 -2.19 -12.99
N GLY A 225 2.00 -3.05 -12.17
CA GLY A 225 1.05 -4.05 -12.64
C GLY A 225 1.68 -5.29 -13.26
N ASP A 226 2.93 -5.57 -12.97
CA ASP A 226 3.69 -6.65 -13.64
C ASP A 226 3.02 -8.02 -13.47
N GLY A 227 2.73 -8.44 -12.24
CA GLY A 227 2.08 -9.72 -11.98
C GLY A 227 0.64 -9.78 -12.50
N ILE A 228 -0.07 -8.65 -12.51
CA ILE A 228 -1.42 -8.57 -13.09
C ILE A 228 -1.34 -8.86 -14.59
N ARG A 229 -0.42 -8.23 -15.31
CA ARG A 229 -0.20 -8.49 -16.75
C ARG A 229 0.25 -9.91 -17.01
N MET A 230 1.16 -10.45 -16.18
CA MET A 230 1.59 -11.84 -16.27
C MET A 230 0.41 -12.81 -16.13
N ALA A 231 -0.44 -12.60 -15.13
CA ALA A 231 -1.62 -13.43 -14.91
C ALA A 231 -2.63 -13.32 -16.06
N MET A 232 -2.93 -12.11 -16.53
CA MET A 232 -3.84 -11.89 -17.65
C MET A 232 -3.31 -12.51 -18.96
N SER A 233 -2.01 -12.44 -19.21
CA SER A 233 -1.39 -13.09 -20.37
C SER A 233 -1.50 -14.63 -20.31
N ALA A 234 -1.67 -15.19 -19.12
CA ALA A 234 -1.91 -16.62 -18.89
C ALA A 234 -3.41 -16.97 -18.84
N GLY A 235 -4.30 -16.04 -19.18
CA GLY A 235 -5.75 -16.26 -19.25
C GLY A 235 -6.55 -15.88 -18.00
N ALA A 236 -5.92 -15.25 -17.00
CA ALA A 236 -6.67 -14.73 -15.85
C ALA A 236 -7.55 -13.54 -16.23
N VAL A 237 -8.69 -13.43 -15.58
CA VAL A 237 -9.63 -12.33 -15.72
C VAL A 237 -9.47 -11.35 -14.57
N GLY A 238 -9.46 -10.06 -14.88
CA GLY A 238 -9.42 -9.00 -13.86
C GLY A 238 -10.80 -8.80 -13.22
N ASP A 239 -10.84 -8.81 -11.91
CA ASP A 239 -12.01 -8.45 -11.11
C ASP A 239 -11.73 -7.17 -10.32
N ASN A 240 -12.72 -6.28 -10.24
CA ASN A 240 -12.62 -5.01 -9.50
C ASN A 240 -11.37 -4.18 -9.84
N MET A 241 -11.04 -4.07 -11.12
CA MET A 241 -9.83 -3.39 -11.57
C MET A 241 -9.90 -1.86 -11.47
N GLY A 242 -11.10 -1.28 -11.45
CA GLY A 242 -11.29 0.18 -11.43
C GLY A 242 -11.15 0.87 -10.07
N PRO A 243 -11.58 0.26 -8.94
CA PRO A 243 -11.52 0.93 -7.65
C PRO A 243 -10.09 1.31 -7.24
N MET A 244 -9.92 2.58 -6.92
CA MET A 244 -8.66 3.12 -6.38
C MET A 244 -8.94 3.95 -5.13
N MET A 245 -8.03 3.91 -4.17
CA MET A 245 -8.05 4.84 -3.07
C MET A 245 -7.42 6.16 -3.55
N ILE A 246 -8.27 7.15 -3.79
CA ILE A 246 -7.87 8.48 -4.19
C ILE A 246 -7.82 9.33 -2.94
N ASN A 247 -6.64 9.78 -2.60
CA ASN A 247 -6.47 10.79 -1.58
C ASN A 247 -6.34 12.13 -2.29
N GLY A 248 -7.13 13.12 -1.88
CA GLY A 248 -6.84 14.47 -2.28
C GLY A 248 -5.37 14.78 -1.95
N ALA A 249 -4.64 15.35 -2.85
CA ALA A 249 -3.29 15.82 -2.63
C ALA A 249 -3.25 17.32 -2.85
N PHE A 250 -2.69 18.07 -1.90
CA PHE A 250 -2.29 19.43 -2.20
C PHE A 250 -1.08 19.33 -3.11
N ASN A 251 -1.31 19.60 -4.37
CA ASN A 251 -0.26 19.77 -5.34
C ASN A 251 -0.36 21.24 -5.83
N PRO A 252 0.35 22.16 -5.20
CA PRO A 252 0.22 23.57 -5.53
C PRO A 252 0.80 23.91 -6.90
N LEU A 253 1.72 23.11 -7.42
CA LEU A 253 2.39 23.40 -8.68
C LEU A 253 2.62 22.12 -9.50
N PRO A 254 2.41 22.17 -10.84
CA PRO A 254 2.78 21.06 -11.72
C PRO A 254 4.27 20.75 -11.61
N GLY A 255 4.60 19.49 -11.37
CA GLY A 255 5.98 19.00 -11.30
C GLY A 255 6.59 18.87 -9.89
N GLU A 256 5.92 19.36 -8.84
CA GLU A 256 6.37 19.09 -7.47
C GLU A 256 6.02 17.67 -7.03
N ALA A 257 6.97 17.01 -6.37
CA ALA A 257 6.76 15.68 -5.83
C ALA A 257 5.75 15.72 -4.67
N ILE A 258 4.58 15.11 -4.86
CA ILE A 258 3.44 15.08 -3.92
C ILE A 258 3.85 14.56 -2.52
N CYS A 259 4.87 13.72 -2.45
CA CYS A 259 5.26 13.05 -1.21
C CYS A 259 6.32 13.79 -0.38
N ASN A 260 7.06 14.71 -0.95
CA ASN A 260 8.21 15.35 -0.32
C ASN A 260 8.18 16.89 -0.35
N GLY A 261 7.08 17.49 -0.84
CA GLY A 261 6.95 18.94 -0.93
C GLY A 261 6.71 19.62 0.42
N PRO A 262 6.83 20.96 0.48
CA PRO A 262 6.65 21.77 1.69
C PRO A 262 5.24 21.65 2.30
N ASN A 263 4.31 21.03 1.60
CA ASN A 263 2.91 20.89 1.99
C ASN A 263 2.58 19.58 2.72
N LYS A 264 3.58 18.87 3.22
CA LYS A 264 3.39 17.61 3.97
C LYS A 264 2.45 17.78 5.17
N GLU A 265 2.54 18.90 5.85
CA GLU A 265 1.70 19.25 6.98
C GLU A 265 0.26 19.55 6.58
N LEU A 266 0.02 20.03 5.37
CA LEU A 266 -1.33 20.34 4.87
C LEU A 266 -2.22 19.12 4.64
N ARG A 267 -1.65 17.90 4.60
CA ARG A 267 -2.43 16.65 4.52
C ARG A 267 -3.44 16.51 5.66
N VAL A 268 -3.17 17.15 6.78
CA VAL A 268 -4.06 17.17 7.93
C VAL A 268 -5.41 17.81 7.57
N ILE A 269 -5.38 18.82 6.72
CA ILE A 269 -6.56 19.63 6.37
C ILE A 269 -7.57 18.81 5.54
N PHE A 270 -7.12 17.93 4.67
CA PHE A 270 -8.00 17.06 3.87
C PHE A 270 -8.93 16.14 4.65
N ARG A 271 -8.60 15.87 5.89
CA ARG A 271 -9.36 14.97 6.74
C ARG A 271 -10.30 15.71 7.66
N GLN A 272 -10.44 17.03 7.46
CA GLN A 272 -11.32 17.88 8.21
C GLN A 272 -12.59 18.16 7.41
N SER A 273 -13.68 18.36 8.11
CA SER A 273 -14.98 18.73 7.53
C SER A 273 -14.95 20.20 7.11
N GLN A 274 -14.27 20.51 6.02
CA GLN A 274 -14.18 21.83 5.41
C GLN A 274 -14.96 21.86 4.10
N LEU A 275 -15.31 23.05 3.61
CA LEU A 275 -16.04 23.17 2.35
C LEU A 275 -15.17 22.76 1.15
N TYR A 276 -15.62 21.76 0.42
CA TYR A 276 -15.00 21.28 -0.80
C TYR A 276 -15.84 21.65 -2.01
N VAL A 277 -15.23 22.33 -2.98
CA VAL A 277 -15.88 22.67 -4.25
C VAL A 277 -15.06 22.18 -5.44
N ASP A 278 -15.77 21.94 -6.56
CA ASP A 278 -15.16 21.61 -7.85
C ASP A 278 -14.63 22.87 -8.56
N GLY A 279 -14.08 22.71 -9.79
CA GLY A 279 -13.57 23.80 -10.59
C GLY A 279 -14.60 24.84 -11.02
N ALA A 280 -15.91 24.52 -10.94
CA ALA A 280 -17.00 25.43 -11.21
C ALA A 280 -17.55 26.12 -9.93
N GLY A 281 -16.97 25.82 -8.78
CA GLY A 281 -17.39 26.37 -7.50
C GLY A 281 -18.58 25.62 -6.85
N ASN A 282 -18.99 24.48 -7.38
CA ASN A 282 -20.07 23.70 -6.81
C ASN A 282 -19.56 22.80 -5.68
N ARG A 283 -20.26 22.80 -4.54
CA ARG A 283 -20.04 21.82 -3.48
C ARG A 283 -20.35 20.42 -4.01
N TYR A 284 -19.39 19.50 -3.98
CA TYR A 284 -19.52 18.22 -4.68
C TYR A 284 -19.76 17.01 -3.78
N PHE A 285 -19.61 17.14 -2.43
CA PHE A 285 -20.00 16.08 -1.49
C PHE A 285 -20.24 16.61 -0.08
N ASN A 286 -20.73 15.74 0.81
CA ASN A 286 -20.93 16.05 2.20
C ASN A 286 -19.62 15.92 2.97
N GLU A 287 -19.12 17.02 3.53
CA GLU A 287 -17.82 17.11 4.21
C GLU A 287 -17.73 16.26 5.48
N GLN A 288 -18.87 15.89 6.09
CA GLN A 288 -18.89 14.93 7.20
C GLN A 288 -18.43 13.54 6.79
N LEU A 289 -18.47 13.22 5.50
CA LEU A 289 -18.04 11.95 4.92
C LEU A 289 -16.58 11.95 4.46
N THR A 290 -15.78 12.94 4.83
CA THR A 290 -14.36 13.05 4.44
C THR A 290 -13.55 11.81 4.86
N LEU A 291 -13.93 11.16 5.95
CA LEU A 291 -13.30 9.91 6.43
C LEU A 291 -13.97 8.64 5.91
N ASP A 292 -15.08 8.75 5.21
CA ASP A 292 -15.63 7.67 4.38
C ASP A 292 -14.89 7.69 3.04
N TRP A 293 -13.75 7.05 3.01
CA TRP A 293 -12.87 7.09 1.84
C TRP A 293 -13.49 6.56 0.55
N PRO A 294 -14.33 5.51 0.55
CA PRO A 294 -15.06 5.13 -0.65
C PRO A 294 -15.90 6.26 -1.22
N VAL A 295 -16.64 6.98 -0.37
CA VAL A 295 -17.47 8.11 -0.80
C VAL A 295 -16.60 9.29 -1.23
N ALA A 296 -15.64 9.71 -0.41
CA ALA A 296 -14.77 10.84 -0.69
C ALA A 296 -13.94 10.62 -1.97
N SER A 297 -13.37 9.43 -2.15
CA SER A 297 -12.59 9.09 -3.35
C SER A 297 -13.44 9.16 -4.62
N ASN A 298 -14.66 8.61 -4.60
CA ASN A 298 -15.57 8.67 -5.74
C ASN A 298 -16.04 10.10 -6.04
N ALA A 299 -16.26 10.92 -5.01
CA ALA A 299 -16.63 12.32 -5.17
C ALA A 299 -15.50 13.11 -5.83
N ILE A 300 -14.26 12.96 -5.34
CA ILE A 300 -13.07 13.58 -5.93
C ILE A 300 -12.89 13.14 -7.39
N LEU A 301 -13.04 11.84 -7.67
CA LEU A 301 -12.90 11.31 -9.02
C LEU A 301 -13.87 11.94 -10.03
N ARG A 302 -15.06 12.31 -9.57
CA ARG A 302 -16.13 12.89 -10.41
C ARG A 302 -16.09 14.41 -10.49
N SER A 303 -15.39 15.09 -9.59
CA SER A 303 -15.36 16.56 -9.55
C SER A 303 -14.41 17.21 -10.56
N GLY A 304 -13.66 16.41 -11.33
CA GLY A 304 -12.69 16.86 -12.32
C GLY A 304 -11.26 16.82 -11.82
N GLU A 305 -10.35 17.49 -12.55
CA GLU A 305 -8.92 17.44 -12.26
C GLU A 305 -8.52 18.22 -11.00
N TRP A 306 -9.26 19.27 -10.69
CA TRP A 306 -8.97 20.20 -9.60
C TRP A 306 -10.16 20.39 -8.71
N THR A 307 -9.89 20.40 -7.41
CA THR A 307 -10.86 20.76 -6.37
C THR A 307 -10.26 21.79 -5.44
N TYR A 308 -11.11 22.59 -4.83
CA TYR A 308 -10.70 23.65 -3.90
C TYR A 308 -11.24 23.37 -2.52
N LEU A 309 -10.41 23.62 -1.53
CA LEU A 309 -10.76 23.48 -0.13
C LEU A 309 -10.78 24.87 0.50
N PHE A 310 -11.91 25.26 1.09
CA PHE A 310 -12.07 26.52 1.77
C PHE A 310 -12.01 26.34 3.28
N PHE A 311 -11.22 27.17 3.93
CA PHE A 311 -11.13 27.27 5.37
C PHE A 311 -10.75 28.70 5.78
N ASP A 312 -11.11 29.09 7.00
CA ASP A 312 -10.88 30.43 7.52
C ASP A 312 -9.63 30.53 8.40
N ASP A 313 -9.27 31.77 8.76
CA ASP A 313 -8.12 32.03 9.63
C ASP A 313 -8.32 31.49 11.06
N ALA A 314 -9.56 31.34 11.53
CA ALA A 314 -9.84 30.76 12.84
C ALA A 314 -9.47 29.28 12.85
N PHE A 315 -9.79 28.54 11.78
CA PHE A 315 -9.41 27.16 11.61
C PHE A 315 -7.88 26.97 11.53
N VAL A 316 -7.18 27.84 10.79
CA VAL A 316 -5.72 27.82 10.73
C VAL A 316 -5.09 28.04 12.11
N LYS A 317 -5.60 28.99 12.87
CA LYS A 317 -5.17 29.25 14.25
C LYS A 317 -5.45 28.06 15.16
N GLU A 318 -6.61 27.42 15.02
CA GLU A 318 -6.97 26.23 15.80
C GLU A 318 -6.02 25.05 15.51
N LEU A 319 -5.70 24.79 14.26
CA LEU A 319 -4.71 23.78 13.88
C LEU A 319 -3.33 24.06 14.50
N GLY A 320 -2.91 25.33 14.50
CA GLY A 320 -1.63 25.75 15.05
C GLY A 320 -1.52 25.64 16.58
N THR A 321 -2.62 25.88 17.29
CA THR A 321 -2.58 25.95 18.77
C THR A 321 -2.96 24.66 19.47
N LYS A 322 -3.86 23.87 18.90
CA LYS A 322 -4.46 22.72 19.59
C LYS A 322 -4.01 21.36 19.11
N GLY A 323 -3.32 21.28 17.96
CA GLY A 323 -2.95 19.99 17.34
C GLY A 323 -4.16 19.06 17.15
N LYS A 324 -5.37 19.60 17.22
CA LYS A 324 -6.62 18.87 17.16
C LYS A 324 -7.09 18.74 15.72
N GLY A 325 -6.46 17.87 14.98
CA GLY A 325 -7.15 17.26 13.87
C GLY A 325 -7.89 16.00 14.34
N TYR A 326 -8.92 15.59 13.64
CA TYR A 326 -9.54 14.26 13.78
C TYR A 326 -8.57 13.13 13.41
N LEU A 327 -7.29 13.41 13.48
CA LEU A 327 -6.22 12.54 13.11
C LEU A 327 -5.82 11.67 14.28
N ASN A 328 -5.54 10.45 13.97
CA ASN A 328 -4.81 9.55 14.84
C ASN A 328 -3.63 10.33 15.47
N PRO A 329 -3.52 10.42 16.81
CA PRO A 329 -2.39 11.07 17.47
C PRO A 329 -1.01 10.60 17.00
N ALA A 330 -0.92 9.40 16.45
CA ALA A 330 0.31 8.88 15.85
C ALA A 330 0.67 9.53 14.49
N GLN A 331 -0.26 10.25 13.87
CA GLN A 331 -0.04 11.02 12.63
C GLN A 331 0.14 12.52 12.88
N LEU A 332 -0.16 12.97 14.09
CA LEU A 332 0.20 14.31 14.57
C LEU A 332 1.66 14.21 15.02
N HIS A 333 2.59 14.70 14.21
CA HIS A 333 3.86 15.08 14.78
C HIS A 333 3.58 16.07 15.89
N PRO A 334 4.13 15.88 17.11
CA PRO A 334 4.05 16.89 18.14
C PRO A 334 4.55 18.19 17.49
N ALA A 335 3.77 19.26 17.63
CA ALA A 335 4.22 20.59 17.25
C ALA A 335 5.63 20.74 17.83
N ARG A 336 6.63 20.98 16.99
CA ARG A 336 7.99 21.23 17.52
C ARG A 336 7.87 22.32 18.57
N PRO A 337 8.46 22.16 19.75
CA PRO A 337 8.49 23.24 20.71
C PRO A 337 9.14 24.43 20.00
N GLY A 338 8.33 25.47 19.68
CA GLY A 338 8.81 26.63 18.95
C GLY A 338 7.87 27.20 17.89
N GLY A 339 6.79 26.53 17.55
CA GLY A 339 5.70 27.13 16.73
C GLY A 339 6.06 27.53 15.28
N GLU A 340 7.21 27.17 14.75
CA GLU A 340 7.67 27.65 13.44
C GLU A 340 7.06 26.93 12.24
N GLY A 341 6.58 25.67 12.39
CA GLY A 341 6.03 24.90 11.28
C GLY A 341 4.68 25.40 10.76
N THR A 342 3.87 26.03 11.59
CA THR A 342 2.53 26.55 11.23
C THR A 342 2.59 27.93 10.59
N ALA A 343 3.56 28.73 10.95
CA ALA A 343 3.79 30.05 10.34
C ALA A 343 4.33 29.91 8.91
N GLU A 344 5.18 28.94 8.66
CA GLU A 344 5.70 28.62 7.30
C GLU A 344 4.61 28.02 6.41
N ALA A 345 3.77 27.12 6.93
CA ALA A 345 2.62 26.63 6.19
C ALA A 345 1.67 27.78 5.82
N ALA A 346 1.37 28.67 6.75
CA ALA A 346 0.54 29.86 6.50
C ALA A 346 1.21 30.88 5.58
N ALA A 347 2.53 31.00 5.57
CA ALA A 347 3.28 31.88 4.66
C ALA A 347 3.26 31.36 3.22
N GLY A 348 3.43 30.04 3.02
CA GLY A 348 3.32 29.41 1.69
C GLY A 348 1.94 29.60 1.06
N TRP A 349 0.88 29.70 1.87
CA TRP A 349 -0.48 30.00 1.40
C TRP A 349 -0.68 31.45 0.96
N ARG A 350 0.00 32.40 1.57
CA ARG A 350 -0.04 33.81 1.13
C ARG A 350 0.65 34.00 -0.21
N GLU A 351 1.66 33.21 -0.52
CA GLU A 351 2.33 33.20 -1.80
C GLU A 351 1.49 32.55 -2.90
N ALA A 352 0.81 31.44 -2.59
CA ALA A 352 -0.11 30.80 -3.55
C ALA A 352 -1.29 31.70 -3.96
N ARG A 353 -1.79 32.57 -3.06
CA ARG A 353 -2.80 33.60 -3.40
C ARG A 353 -2.30 34.68 -4.36
N ARG A 354 -1.01 34.87 -4.52
CA ARG A 354 -0.44 35.84 -5.48
C ARG A 354 -0.27 35.27 -6.89
N CYS A 355 -0.46 33.97 -7.05
CA CYS A 355 -0.36 33.31 -8.35
C CYS A 355 -1.74 32.98 -8.97
N LEU A 356 -2.84 33.32 -8.32
CA LEU A 356 -4.21 33.34 -8.84
C LEU A 356 -4.66 34.78 -9.05
#